data_577aa46e726e5be370a0808d88d372cd
#
_entry.id   577aa46e726e5be370a0808d88d372cd
#
_cell.length_a   1.000
_cell.length_b   1.000
_cell.length_c   1.000
_cell.angle_alpha   90.00
_cell.angle_beta   90.00
_cell.angle_gamma   90.00
#
_symmetry.space_group_name_H-M   'P 1'
#
loop_
_entity.id
_entity.type
_entity.pdbx_description
1 polymer ?
#
loop_
_entity_poly.entity_id
_entity_poly.type
_entity_poly.pdbx_seq_one_letter_code
_entity_poly.pdbx_strand_id
1 'polypeptide(L)'
;MSISFSRCVRTAGLIGAFLVAPCLSINPGSVSAAETIKAVVTTAPNVPPPITRTAPANVIVELEAVEFVGKLSDDNNYKFWGFNGTAPGPMIRVMVGDTVEIHLKNHKDSKESHNIDFHAVTGPGGGAASLNTEPGEESKLRFKALNAGLYFYHCATASPSIPEHIANGMYGGILVEPVGGLKKVDKEYYVVQSEFYTKPGKKGDTLEFSFENGLAENPSHVVFNGMAGSLIKNPLTAKVGDTIRMFYINAGPNLVASWHIIGEIFDRVYMHGSLTTAPLEGLQTTLVPAGGSSVAEFKVEVPGTYLNVDHSIFRIAKGAVGLLKVEGAEQPDIYKGLK
;
A
#
# COMPACT_ATOMS: atom_id res chain seq x y z
N MET A 1 -3.77 71.93 26.25
CA MET A 1 -4.46 72.29 27.50
C MET A 1 -3.90 71.38 28.57
N SER A 2 -3.03 71.94 29.40
CA SER A 2 -2.24 71.29 30.44
C SER A 2 -3.09 71.38 31.75
N ILE A 3 -3.20 70.25 32.48
CA ILE A 3 -3.43 70.36 33.93
C ILE A 3 -2.63 69.25 34.62
N SER A 4 -1.63 69.70 35.34
CA SER A 4 -0.85 68.98 36.35
C SER A 4 -1.58 69.03 37.69
N PHE A 5 -1.58 67.88 38.45
CA PHE A 5 -1.72 67.97 39.91
C PHE A 5 -0.82 66.91 40.60
N SER A 6 -0.01 67.45 41.47
CA SER A 6 0.97 66.80 42.33
C SER A 6 0.36 66.66 43.74
N ARG A 7 0.93 65.71 44.53
CA ARG A 7 0.95 65.52 45.99
C ARG A 7 0.33 64.18 46.40
N CYS A 8 0.82 63.45 47.34
CA CYS A 8 1.82 63.65 48.43
C CYS A 8 2.15 62.27 49.04
N VAL A 9 3.33 62.13 49.50
CA VAL A 9 3.96 61.06 50.27
C VAL A 9 3.18 60.64 51.50
N ARG A 10 3.14 59.33 51.82
CA ARG A 10 3.31 58.80 53.20
C ARG A 10 3.92 57.38 53.15
N THR A 11 5.08 57.26 53.70
CA THR A 11 5.84 56.07 54.07
C THR A 11 5.12 55.27 55.16
N ALA A 12 4.94 53.98 54.99
CA ALA A 12 4.77 53.02 56.05
C ALA A 12 5.55 51.74 55.68
N GLY A 13 6.56 51.47 56.41
CA GLY A 13 7.34 50.26 56.25
C GLY A 13 6.60 49.03 56.76
N LEU A 14 6.59 47.97 55.94
CA LEU A 14 6.27 46.64 56.38
C LEU A 14 7.39 45.71 55.95
N ILE A 15 8.00 45.05 56.95
CA ILE A 15 8.96 43.98 56.83
C ILE A 15 8.22 42.78 56.28
N GLY A 16 8.39 42.50 55.02
CA GLY A 16 7.86 41.27 54.36
C GLY A 16 8.97 40.23 54.33
N ALA A 17 8.74 39.10 55.00
CA ALA A 17 9.58 37.92 54.92
C ALA A 17 9.56 37.36 53.50
N PHE A 18 10.71 37.33 52.82
CA PHE A 18 10.87 36.63 51.55
C PHE A 18 10.86 35.14 51.76
N LEU A 19 9.72 34.48 51.48
CA LEU A 19 9.63 33.04 51.27
C LEU A 19 10.32 32.73 49.92
N VAL A 20 11.56 32.21 49.98
CA VAL A 20 12.22 31.62 48.81
C VAL A 20 11.53 30.30 48.48
N ALA A 21 10.66 30.32 47.52
CA ALA A 21 10.10 29.10 46.93
C ALA A 21 11.24 28.36 46.19
N PRO A 22 11.42 27.03 46.41
CA PRO A 22 12.38 26.29 45.63
C PRO A 22 11.96 26.25 44.15
N CYS A 23 12.77 26.82 43.26
CA CYS A 23 12.68 26.58 41.85
C CYS A 23 12.84 25.07 41.58
N LEU A 24 11.73 24.38 41.34
CA LEU A 24 11.77 23.05 40.71
C LEU A 24 12.40 23.24 39.32
N SER A 25 13.67 22.86 39.17
CA SER A 25 14.32 22.71 37.89
C SER A 25 13.60 21.57 37.17
N ILE A 26 12.72 21.92 36.27
CA ILE A 26 12.19 20.98 35.25
C ILE A 26 13.39 20.62 34.38
N ASN A 27 13.99 19.47 34.61
CA ASN A 27 14.94 18.90 33.69
C ASN A 27 14.19 18.74 32.35
N PRO A 28 14.63 19.36 31.26
CA PRO A 28 14.09 19.04 29.94
C PRO A 28 14.48 17.59 29.70
N GLY A 29 13.48 16.69 29.79
CA GLY A 29 13.67 15.30 29.47
C GLY A 29 14.42 15.20 28.15
N SER A 30 15.55 14.50 28.15
CA SER A 30 16.31 14.22 26.93
C SER A 30 15.36 13.57 25.93
N VAL A 31 14.97 14.31 24.90
CA VAL A 31 14.27 13.73 23.74
C VAL A 31 15.25 12.74 23.13
N SER A 32 15.08 11.45 23.44
CA SER A 32 15.84 10.40 22.78
C SER A 32 15.67 10.55 21.28
N ALA A 33 16.76 10.60 20.54
CA ALA A 33 16.69 10.59 19.07
C ALA A 33 15.89 9.35 18.63
N ALA A 34 14.94 9.54 17.72
CA ALA A 34 14.15 8.42 17.21
C ALA A 34 15.10 7.36 16.61
N GLU A 35 14.85 6.10 16.92
CA GLU A 35 15.59 4.97 16.36
C GLU A 35 15.56 5.02 14.82
N THR A 36 16.67 4.69 14.18
CA THR A 36 16.75 4.54 12.73
C THR A 36 16.76 3.06 12.38
N ILE A 37 15.79 2.63 11.59
CA ILE A 37 15.60 1.25 11.16
C ILE A 37 15.49 1.15 9.65
N LYS A 38 15.89 0.02 9.08
CA LYS A 38 15.64 -0.31 7.68
C LYS A 38 14.32 -1.05 7.57
N ALA A 39 13.45 -0.61 6.65
CA ALA A 39 12.19 -1.29 6.39
C ALA A 39 12.43 -2.69 5.81
N VAL A 40 11.65 -3.65 6.28
CA VAL A 40 11.47 -4.93 5.58
C VAL A 40 10.40 -4.71 4.53
N VAL A 41 10.74 -4.95 3.27
CA VAL A 41 9.80 -4.92 2.15
C VAL A 41 9.62 -6.32 1.58
N THR A 42 8.41 -6.65 1.11
CA THR A 42 8.08 -8.01 0.64
C THR A 42 7.35 -7.97 -0.69
N THR A 43 7.61 -8.98 -1.52
CA THR A 43 6.89 -9.16 -2.80
C THR A 43 5.55 -9.86 -2.57
N ALA A 44 4.54 -9.50 -3.37
CA ALA A 44 3.23 -10.15 -3.33
C ALA A 44 3.33 -11.67 -3.56
N PRO A 45 2.54 -12.48 -2.86
CA PRO A 45 1.45 -12.12 -1.95
C PRO A 45 1.88 -11.89 -0.49
N ASN A 46 3.17 -11.85 -0.19
CA ASN A 46 3.68 -11.72 1.18
C ASN A 46 3.53 -10.29 1.71
N VAL A 47 3.34 -10.19 3.00
CA VAL A 47 3.21 -8.94 3.75
C VAL A 47 4.39 -8.78 4.70
N PRO A 48 4.99 -7.59 4.85
CA PRO A 48 6.02 -7.37 5.86
C PRO A 48 5.48 -7.68 7.26
N PRO A 49 6.33 -8.16 8.19
CA PRO A 49 5.89 -8.53 9.53
C PRO A 49 5.20 -7.35 10.25
N PRO A 50 4.22 -7.63 11.15
CA PRO A 50 3.59 -6.61 11.96
C PRO A 50 4.60 -5.79 12.75
N ILE A 51 4.33 -4.50 12.88
CA ILE A 51 5.18 -3.59 13.67
C ILE A 51 4.95 -3.87 15.16
N THR A 52 6.04 -4.16 15.87
CA THR A 52 5.99 -4.45 17.32
C THR A 52 6.44 -3.28 18.20
N ARG A 53 7.07 -2.25 17.62
CA ARG A 53 7.45 -1.04 18.33
C ARG A 53 6.24 -0.18 18.66
N THR A 54 6.30 0.53 19.78
CA THR A 54 5.22 1.40 20.25
C THR A 54 5.48 2.89 19.99
N ALA A 55 6.71 3.24 19.59
CA ALA A 55 7.13 4.60 19.29
C ALA A 55 7.47 4.76 17.79
N PRO A 56 7.24 5.96 17.22
CA PRO A 56 7.70 6.28 15.88
C PRO A 56 9.21 6.17 15.72
N ALA A 57 9.67 5.83 14.52
CA ALA A 57 11.07 5.68 14.15
C ALA A 57 11.42 6.48 12.89
N ASN A 58 12.71 6.59 12.59
CA ASN A 58 13.21 6.96 11.27
C ASN A 58 13.33 5.67 10.45
N VAL A 59 12.50 5.52 9.42
CA VAL A 59 12.41 4.29 8.63
C VAL A 59 13.01 4.52 7.26
N ILE A 60 14.09 3.81 6.95
CA ILE A 60 14.74 3.85 5.63
C ILE A 60 14.13 2.76 4.75
N VAL A 61 13.61 3.17 3.59
CA VAL A 61 13.05 2.28 2.56
C VAL A 61 13.92 2.39 1.31
N GLU A 62 14.50 1.28 0.89
CA GLU A 62 15.30 1.21 -0.32
C GLU A 62 14.51 0.54 -1.44
N LEU A 63 14.39 1.21 -2.58
CA LEU A 63 13.74 0.71 -3.78
C LEU A 63 14.65 0.94 -5.00
N GLU A 64 14.55 0.04 -5.97
CA GLU A 64 15.24 0.18 -7.25
C GLU A 64 14.22 0.09 -8.39
N ALA A 65 14.16 1.10 -9.25
CA ALA A 65 13.44 1.05 -10.51
C ALA A 65 14.21 0.21 -11.50
N VAL A 66 13.56 -0.78 -12.13
CA VAL A 66 14.19 -1.75 -13.05
C VAL A 66 13.26 -2.03 -14.22
N GLU A 67 13.81 -2.01 -15.44
CA GLU A 67 13.14 -2.50 -16.62
C GLU A 67 13.58 -3.95 -16.88
N PHE A 68 12.64 -4.88 -17.03
CA PHE A 68 12.95 -6.31 -17.17
C PHE A 68 11.92 -7.04 -18.03
N VAL A 69 12.31 -8.18 -18.59
CA VAL A 69 11.39 -9.08 -19.30
C VAL A 69 10.93 -10.18 -18.34
N GLY A 70 9.61 -10.34 -18.21
CA GLY A 70 8.99 -11.34 -17.36
C GLY A 70 7.78 -11.99 -18.03
N LYS A 71 7.14 -12.96 -17.35
CA LYS A 71 5.91 -13.59 -17.80
C LYS A 71 4.70 -12.71 -17.47
N LEU A 72 3.91 -12.38 -18.49
CA LEU A 72 2.58 -11.79 -18.31
C LEU A 72 1.49 -12.86 -18.28
N SER A 73 1.69 -13.94 -19.01
CA SER A 73 0.85 -15.13 -19.04
C SER A 73 1.70 -16.37 -19.30
N ASP A 74 1.09 -17.56 -19.30
CA ASP A 74 1.80 -18.78 -19.72
C ASP A 74 2.29 -18.72 -21.15
N ASP A 75 1.54 -18.04 -21.97
CA ASP A 75 1.81 -17.97 -23.41
C ASP A 75 2.77 -16.84 -23.78
N ASN A 76 2.83 -15.74 -23.00
CA ASN A 76 3.55 -14.55 -23.44
C ASN A 76 4.41 -13.93 -22.33
N ASN A 77 5.50 -13.33 -22.78
CA ASN A 77 6.31 -12.44 -21.96
C ASN A 77 5.83 -10.98 -22.12
N TYR A 78 6.35 -10.11 -21.27
CA TYR A 78 6.16 -8.67 -21.34
C TYR A 78 7.42 -7.94 -20.88
N LYS A 79 7.66 -6.74 -21.41
CA LYS A 79 8.71 -5.87 -20.90
C LYS A 79 8.13 -5.03 -19.79
N PHE A 80 8.29 -5.50 -18.57
CA PHE A 80 7.87 -4.78 -17.37
C PHE A 80 8.81 -3.63 -17.04
N TRP A 81 8.24 -2.59 -16.49
CA TRP A 81 8.91 -1.64 -15.64
C TRP A 81 8.41 -1.88 -14.21
N GLY A 82 9.30 -1.94 -13.24
CA GLY A 82 8.89 -2.31 -11.87
C GLY A 82 9.85 -1.82 -10.81
N PHE A 83 9.45 -2.02 -9.57
CA PHE A 83 10.30 -1.73 -8.41
C PHE A 83 10.86 -3.03 -7.86
N ASN A 84 12.19 -3.06 -7.59
CA ASN A 84 12.94 -4.23 -7.13
C ASN A 84 12.80 -5.45 -8.08
N GLY A 85 12.65 -5.19 -9.39
CA GLY A 85 12.55 -6.25 -10.41
C GLY A 85 11.24 -7.04 -10.35
N THR A 86 10.20 -6.50 -9.76
CA THR A 86 8.88 -7.15 -9.66
C THR A 86 7.74 -6.19 -10.05
N ALA A 87 6.65 -6.76 -10.57
CA ALA A 87 5.37 -6.11 -10.76
C ALA A 87 4.27 -7.01 -10.17
N PRO A 88 3.56 -6.57 -9.11
CA PRO A 88 3.70 -5.31 -8.40
C PRO A 88 5.06 -5.17 -7.70
N GLY A 89 5.45 -3.94 -7.44
CA GLY A 89 6.54 -3.60 -6.55
C GLY A 89 6.26 -4.05 -5.11
N PRO A 90 7.29 -4.03 -4.25
CA PRO A 90 7.19 -4.57 -2.88
C PRO A 90 6.18 -3.81 -2.02
N MET A 91 5.57 -4.54 -1.08
CA MET A 91 4.79 -3.91 -0.01
C MET A 91 5.73 -3.31 1.04
N ILE A 92 5.42 -2.09 1.44
CA ILE A 92 6.09 -1.33 2.50
C ILE A 92 5.16 -1.29 3.71
N ARG A 93 5.71 -1.41 4.93
CA ARG A 93 4.93 -1.32 6.18
C ARG A 93 5.61 -0.36 7.15
N VAL A 94 4.91 0.71 7.51
CA VAL A 94 5.34 1.76 8.44
C VAL A 94 4.20 2.08 9.40
N MET A 95 4.41 2.98 10.35
CA MET A 95 3.43 3.35 11.37
C MET A 95 3.19 4.87 11.36
N VAL A 96 1.99 5.29 11.75
CA VAL A 96 1.69 6.72 11.98
C VAL A 96 2.72 7.35 12.91
N GLY A 97 3.24 8.49 12.48
CA GLY A 97 4.28 9.23 13.20
C GLY A 97 5.71 8.87 12.78
N ASP A 98 5.93 7.84 11.97
CA ASP A 98 7.25 7.55 11.41
C ASP A 98 7.73 8.69 10.51
N THR A 99 9.03 8.93 10.57
CA THR A 99 9.73 9.68 9.54
C THR A 99 10.28 8.67 8.55
N VAL A 100 9.69 8.64 7.36
CA VAL A 100 10.05 7.68 6.31
C VAL A 100 11.03 8.35 5.35
N GLU A 101 12.16 7.69 5.11
CA GLU A 101 13.16 8.14 4.14
C GLU A 101 13.23 7.12 3.00
N ILE A 102 12.80 7.53 1.82
CA ILE A 102 12.85 6.71 0.60
C ILE A 102 14.18 6.95 -0.10
N HIS A 103 14.88 5.87 -0.42
CA HIS A 103 16.04 5.85 -1.30
C HIS A 103 15.61 5.13 -2.58
N LEU A 104 15.44 5.88 -3.65
CA LEU A 104 15.12 5.34 -4.97
C LEU A 104 16.37 5.32 -5.83
N LYS A 105 16.77 4.14 -6.25
CA LYS A 105 17.79 3.94 -7.31
C LYS A 105 17.08 3.68 -8.61
N ASN A 106 17.65 4.17 -9.72
CA ASN A 106 17.24 3.74 -11.04
C ASN A 106 18.38 2.87 -11.62
N HIS A 107 18.05 1.64 -12.00
CA HIS A 107 19.04 0.70 -12.50
C HIS A 107 19.77 1.28 -13.72
N LYS A 108 21.09 1.14 -13.77
CA LYS A 108 21.94 1.75 -14.82
C LYS A 108 21.59 1.35 -16.25
N ASP A 109 20.93 0.22 -16.43
CA ASP A 109 20.52 -0.29 -17.76
C ASP A 109 19.08 0.12 -18.13
N SER A 110 18.35 0.82 -17.24
CA SER A 110 17.06 1.43 -17.56
C SER A 110 17.20 2.42 -18.72
N LYS A 111 16.13 2.61 -19.48
CA LYS A 111 16.10 3.56 -20.61
C LYS A 111 15.41 4.85 -20.27
N GLU A 112 14.52 4.80 -19.27
CA GLU A 112 13.70 5.91 -18.83
C GLU A 112 14.13 6.40 -17.46
N SER A 113 13.91 7.67 -17.18
CA SER A 113 13.91 8.18 -15.82
C SER A 113 12.67 7.68 -15.09
N HIS A 114 12.81 7.44 -13.78
CA HIS A 114 11.72 6.94 -12.95
C HIS A 114 11.63 7.74 -11.65
N ASN A 115 10.43 7.81 -11.10
CA ASN A 115 10.17 8.42 -9.79
C ASN A 115 9.11 7.63 -9.02
N ILE A 116 8.67 8.16 -7.88
CA ILE A 116 7.53 7.58 -7.15
C ILE A 116 6.65 8.71 -6.60
N ASP A 117 5.36 8.66 -6.95
CA ASP A 117 4.26 9.30 -6.24
C ASP A 117 3.75 8.34 -5.17
N PHE A 118 3.83 8.75 -3.91
CA PHE A 118 3.27 8.02 -2.78
C PHE A 118 1.94 8.64 -2.36
N HIS A 119 0.83 7.95 -2.51
CA HIS A 119 -0.48 8.39 -2.02
C HIS A 119 -0.54 8.54 -0.48
N ALA A 120 0.44 8.00 0.24
CA ALA A 120 0.62 8.18 1.69
C ALA A 120 1.26 9.51 2.06
N VAL A 121 1.82 10.25 1.10
CA VAL A 121 2.54 11.51 1.32
C VAL A 121 1.58 12.69 1.26
N THR A 122 1.57 13.50 2.30
CA THR A 122 0.91 14.81 2.27
C THR A 122 1.92 15.85 1.79
N GLY A 123 1.89 16.13 0.49
CA GLY A 123 2.81 17.09 -0.16
C GLY A 123 2.64 17.09 -1.68
N PRO A 124 3.14 18.11 -2.39
CA PRO A 124 2.96 18.24 -3.84
C PRO A 124 3.49 17.02 -4.60
N GLY A 125 2.62 16.44 -5.47
CA GLY A 125 2.95 15.30 -6.33
C GLY A 125 3.41 14.05 -5.57
N GLY A 126 2.97 13.86 -4.30
CA GLY A 126 3.33 12.70 -3.48
C GLY A 126 4.84 12.46 -3.34
N GLY A 127 5.67 13.47 -3.62
CA GLY A 127 7.13 13.41 -3.59
C GLY A 127 7.79 13.09 -4.94
N ALA A 128 7.04 12.86 -6.00
CA ALA A 128 7.55 12.42 -7.31
C ALA A 128 8.67 13.33 -7.87
N ALA A 129 8.52 14.65 -7.76
CA ALA A 129 9.53 15.59 -8.24
C ALA A 129 10.89 15.45 -7.51
N SER A 130 10.87 15.12 -6.22
CA SER A 130 12.09 14.91 -5.42
C SER A 130 12.73 13.55 -5.67
N LEU A 131 11.96 12.61 -6.22
CA LEU A 131 12.40 11.24 -6.51
C LEU A 131 12.67 11.01 -8.01
N ASN A 132 12.66 12.08 -8.85
CA ASN A 132 13.01 11.89 -10.25
C ASN A 132 14.47 11.45 -10.37
N THR A 133 14.68 10.24 -10.85
CA THR A 133 15.97 9.53 -10.81
C THR A 133 16.33 9.07 -12.21
N GLU A 134 17.45 9.57 -12.74
CA GLU A 134 17.97 9.15 -14.03
C GLU A 134 18.64 7.76 -13.93
N PRO A 135 18.78 7.02 -15.06
CA PRO A 135 19.46 5.73 -15.06
C PRO A 135 20.86 5.80 -14.42
N GLY A 136 21.12 4.92 -13.46
CA GLY A 136 22.38 4.87 -12.70
C GLY A 136 22.47 5.79 -11.50
N GLU A 137 21.46 6.63 -11.26
CA GLU A 137 21.43 7.58 -10.15
C GLU A 137 20.58 7.09 -8.97
N GLU A 138 20.65 7.83 -7.87
CA GLU A 138 19.86 7.66 -6.66
C GLU A 138 19.26 9.00 -6.22
N SER A 139 17.99 9.02 -5.88
CA SER A 139 17.29 10.16 -5.32
C SER A 139 16.67 9.81 -3.98
N LYS A 140 16.44 10.81 -3.13
CA LYS A 140 15.92 10.62 -1.76
C LYS A 140 14.77 11.56 -1.45
N LEU A 141 13.79 11.02 -0.72
CA LEU A 141 12.66 11.76 -0.19
C LEU A 141 12.51 11.43 1.29
N ARG A 142 12.23 12.45 2.11
CA ARG A 142 11.82 12.24 3.50
C ARG A 142 10.43 12.82 3.71
N PHE A 143 9.54 12.03 4.31
CA PHE A 143 8.20 12.48 4.69
C PHE A 143 7.79 11.92 6.04
N LYS A 144 6.74 12.47 6.62
CA LYS A 144 6.13 11.96 7.85
C LYS A 144 4.84 11.22 7.51
N ALA A 145 4.71 9.97 7.99
CA ALA A 145 3.50 9.18 7.85
C ALA A 145 2.44 9.73 8.82
N LEU A 146 1.44 10.45 8.29
CA LEU A 146 0.47 11.20 9.09
C LEU A 146 -0.82 10.42 9.33
N ASN A 147 -1.27 9.64 8.36
CA ASN A 147 -2.59 9.02 8.37
C ASN A 147 -2.48 7.50 8.24
N ALA A 148 -3.20 6.76 9.08
CA ALA A 148 -3.26 5.30 8.97
C ALA A 148 -4.09 4.88 7.75
N GLY A 149 -3.58 3.91 6.99
CA GLY A 149 -4.25 3.40 5.80
C GLY A 149 -3.37 2.50 4.95
N LEU A 150 -3.99 1.82 4.00
CA LEU A 150 -3.31 1.17 2.89
C LEU A 150 -3.32 2.12 1.71
N TYR A 151 -2.16 2.48 1.20
CA TYR A 151 -2.01 3.45 0.13
C TYR A 151 -1.27 2.85 -1.05
N PHE A 152 -1.62 3.34 -2.22
CA PHE A 152 -0.95 3.06 -3.48
C PHE A 152 0.33 3.89 -3.60
N TYR A 153 1.33 3.38 -4.30
CA TYR A 153 2.44 4.17 -4.81
C TYR A 153 2.73 3.76 -6.26
N HIS A 154 3.18 4.68 -7.08
CA HIS A 154 3.45 4.41 -8.49
C HIS A 154 4.45 5.39 -9.09
N CYS A 155 5.01 5.03 -10.23
CA CYS A 155 5.80 5.97 -11.01
C CYS A 155 4.89 7.03 -11.65
N ALA A 156 5.30 8.29 -11.55
CA ALA A 156 4.60 9.44 -12.09
C ALA A 156 5.50 10.28 -13.02
N THR A 157 6.49 9.65 -13.65
CA THR A 157 7.36 10.30 -14.62
C THR A 157 6.56 10.64 -15.88
N ALA A 158 6.72 11.89 -16.36
CA ALA A 158 5.93 12.40 -17.48
C ALA A 158 6.38 11.88 -18.86
N SER A 159 7.61 11.40 -18.99
CA SER A 159 8.15 10.83 -20.23
C SER A 159 8.29 9.30 -20.11
N PRO A 160 7.78 8.50 -21.06
CA PRO A 160 6.97 8.90 -22.21
C PRO A 160 5.55 9.34 -21.80
N SER A 161 4.95 8.78 -20.76
CA SER A 161 3.69 9.23 -20.14
C SER A 161 3.45 8.57 -18.79
N ILE A 162 2.84 9.27 -17.84
CA ILE A 162 2.50 8.72 -16.51
C ILE A 162 1.69 7.40 -16.61
N PRO A 163 0.59 7.32 -17.40
CA PRO A 163 -0.20 6.09 -17.48
C PRO A 163 0.60 4.91 -18.05
N GLU A 164 1.59 5.15 -18.91
CA GLU A 164 2.43 4.09 -19.46
C GLU A 164 3.32 3.45 -18.38
N HIS A 165 3.91 4.25 -17.46
CA HIS A 165 4.69 3.71 -16.36
C HIS A 165 3.85 2.80 -15.46
N ILE A 166 2.61 3.21 -15.14
CA ILE A 166 1.70 2.39 -14.34
C ILE A 166 1.30 1.12 -15.12
N ALA A 167 0.89 1.27 -16.37
CA ALA A 167 0.45 0.14 -17.21
C ALA A 167 1.57 -0.87 -17.48
N ASN A 168 2.85 -0.47 -17.38
CA ASN A 168 4.00 -1.35 -17.53
C ASN A 168 4.44 -2.03 -16.21
N GLY A 169 3.80 -1.73 -15.06
CA GLY A 169 4.05 -2.46 -13.82
C GLY A 169 4.65 -1.67 -12.67
N MET A 170 4.85 -0.34 -12.83
CA MET A 170 5.49 0.50 -11.81
C MET A 170 4.52 0.97 -10.74
N TYR A 171 4.11 0.07 -9.90
CA TYR A 171 3.19 0.32 -8.79
C TYR A 171 3.43 -0.65 -7.63
N GLY A 172 2.96 -0.26 -6.44
CA GLY A 172 2.98 -1.09 -5.24
C GLY A 172 2.13 -0.50 -4.12
N GLY A 173 2.29 -1.04 -2.92
CA GLY A 173 1.53 -0.63 -1.74
C GLY A 173 2.38 -0.23 -0.55
N ILE A 174 1.92 0.79 0.17
CA ILE A 174 2.46 1.17 1.47
C ILE A 174 1.34 1.15 2.52
N LEU A 175 1.52 0.32 3.54
CA LEU A 175 0.67 0.26 4.72
C LEU A 175 1.23 1.19 5.79
N VAL A 176 0.43 2.16 6.20
CA VAL A 176 0.69 2.97 7.39
C VAL A 176 -0.20 2.45 8.51
N GLU A 177 0.37 1.70 9.45
CA GLU A 177 -0.39 1.18 10.59
C GLU A 177 -0.84 2.30 11.54
N PRO A 178 -2.02 2.19 12.16
CA PRO A 178 -2.41 3.07 13.24
C PRO A 178 -1.47 2.90 14.46
N VAL A 179 -1.41 3.91 15.30
CA VAL A 179 -0.74 3.78 16.60
C VAL A 179 -1.40 2.65 17.40
N GLY A 180 -0.60 1.73 17.90
CA GLY A 180 -1.09 0.51 18.58
C GLY A 180 -1.26 -0.69 17.66
N GLY A 181 -1.01 -0.52 16.36
CA GLY A 181 -1.02 -1.61 15.37
C GLY A 181 -2.42 -2.04 14.95
N LEU A 182 -2.47 -3.05 14.10
CA LEU A 182 -3.70 -3.70 13.66
C LEU A 182 -4.07 -4.86 14.58
N LYS A 183 -5.36 -5.19 14.66
CA LYS A 183 -5.83 -6.39 15.34
C LYS A 183 -5.11 -7.62 14.78
N LYS A 184 -4.68 -8.53 15.66
CA LYS A 184 -4.01 -9.77 15.23
C LYS A 184 -4.96 -10.63 14.40
N VAL A 185 -4.44 -11.18 13.30
CA VAL A 185 -5.08 -12.20 12.44
C VAL A 185 -4.11 -13.35 12.24
N ASP A 186 -4.60 -14.48 11.71
CA ASP A 186 -3.78 -15.67 11.49
C ASP A 186 -2.99 -15.60 10.18
N LYS A 187 -3.55 -14.93 9.16
CA LYS A 187 -2.94 -14.77 7.84
C LYS A 187 -3.07 -13.32 7.35
N GLU A 188 -2.02 -12.82 6.72
CA GLU A 188 -2.05 -11.57 5.97
C GLU A 188 -1.59 -11.82 4.54
N TYR A 189 -2.29 -11.23 3.56
CA TYR A 189 -1.96 -11.34 2.14
C TYR A 189 -1.99 -9.97 1.47
N TYR A 190 -1.04 -9.75 0.56
CA TYR A 190 -0.96 -8.60 -0.31
C TYR A 190 -1.33 -8.99 -1.73
N VAL A 191 -2.41 -8.43 -2.26
CA VAL A 191 -2.93 -8.73 -3.60
C VAL A 191 -3.11 -7.42 -4.37
N VAL A 192 -2.52 -7.36 -5.56
CA VAL A 192 -2.65 -6.21 -6.44
C VAL A 192 -3.28 -6.64 -7.75
N GLN A 193 -4.43 -6.04 -8.08
CA GLN A 193 -5.02 -6.13 -9.41
C GLN A 193 -4.40 -5.07 -10.31
N SER A 194 -4.14 -5.42 -11.56
CA SER A 194 -3.62 -4.49 -12.55
C SER A 194 -4.04 -4.84 -13.96
N GLU A 195 -3.94 -3.88 -14.85
CA GLU A 195 -4.32 -3.96 -16.25
C GLU A 195 -3.10 -3.83 -17.13
N PHE A 196 -3.01 -4.69 -18.15
CA PHE A 196 -1.99 -4.58 -19.19
C PHE A 196 -2.66 -4.37 -20.55
N TYR A 197 -2.15 -3.41 -21.28
CA TYR A 197 -2.65 -2.98 -22.58
C TYR A 197 -1.62 -3.32 -23.64
N THR A 198 -1.81 -4.42 -24.35
CA THR A 198 -0.82 -4.91 -25.30
C THR A 198 -1.33 -4.90 -26.72
N LYS A 199 -0.41 -4.75 -27.69
CA LYS A 199 -0.68 -5.08 -29.07
C LYS A 199 -0.90 -6.60 -29.19
N PRO A 200 -1.63 -7.06 -30.22
CA PRO A 200 -1.76 -8.48 -30.50
C PRO A 200 -0.39 -9.12 -30.72
N GLY A 201 -0.20 -10.34 -30.20
CA GLY A 201 1.00 -11.14 -30.37
C GLY A 201 0.67 -12.62 -30.49
N LYS A 202 1.67 -13.43 -30.87
CA LYS A 202 1.58 -14.88 -30.94
C LYS A 202 2.08 -15.50 -29.62
N LYS A 203 1.77 -16.76 -29.43
CA LYS A 203 2.34 -17.54 -28.33
C LYS A 203 3.86 -17.55 -28.39
N GLY A 204 4.50 -17.22 -27.28
CA GLY A 204 5.95 -17.11 -27.15
C GLY A 204 6.51 -15.69 -27.31
N ASP A 205 5.73 -14.77 -27.86
CA ASP A 205 6.17 -13.40 -28.06
C ASP A 205 6.38 -12.67 -26.72
N THR A 206 7.26 -11.68 -26.75
CA THR A 206 7.26 -10.59 -25.78
C THR A 206 6.30 -9.52 -26.30
N LEU A 207 5.16 -9.35 -25.63
CA LEU A 207 4.12 -8.42 -26.06
C LEU A 207 4.58 -6.97 -25.88
N GLU A 208 4.14 -6.11 -26.79
CA GLU A 208 4.41 -4.68 -26.78
C GLU A 208 3.22 -3.91 -26.15
N PHE A 209 3.52 -2.83 -25.46
CA PHE A 209 2.52 -1.90 -24.95
C PHE A 209 1.72 -1.24 -26.07
N SER A 210 0.43 -0.99 -25.84
CA SER A 210 -0.47 -0.29 -26.74
C SER A 210 -1.11 0.89 -26.02
N PHE A 211 -0.65 2.09 -26.31
CA PHE A 211 -1.22 3.32 -25.79
C PHE A 211 -2.68 3.52 -26.26
N GLU A 212 -2.99 3.12 -27.50
CA GLU A 212 -4.34 3.17 -28.07
C GLU A 212 -5.32 2.32 -27.27
N ASN A 213 -4.94 1.07 -26.93
CA ASN A 213 -5.77 0.21 -26.09
C ASN A 213 -5.91 0.78 -24.67
N GLY A 214 -4.88 1.47 -24.15
CA GLY A 214 -4.95 2.18 -22.88
C GLY A 214 -5.98 3.32 -22.90
N LEU A 215 -5.97 4.16 -23.93
CA LEU A 215 -6.95 5.23 -24.11
C LEU A 215 -8.37 4.69 -24.30
N ALA A 216 -8.50 3.54 -24.97
CA ALA A 216 -9.80 2.89 -25.20
C ALA A 216 -10.30 2.09 -23.97
N GLU A 217 -9.56 2.08 -22.85
CA GLU A 217 -9.87 1.29 -21.64
C GLU A 217 -10.10 -0.21 -21.95
N ASN A 218 -9.37 -0.73 -22.95
CA ASN A 218 -9.52 -2.11 -23.41
C ASN A 218 -8.27 -2.95 -23.07
N PRO A 219 -8.07 -3.37 -21.82
CA PRO A 219 -6.93 -4.17 -21.43
C PRO A 219 -6.97 -5.55 -22.09
N SER A 220 -5.81 -6.01 -22.57
CA SER A 220 -5.63 -7.38 -23.02
C SER A 220 -5.61 -8.37 -21.85
N HIS A 221 -5.06 -7.93 -20.71
CA HIS A 221 -4.97 -8.71 -19.49
C HIS A 221 -5.41 -7.87 -18.29
N VAL A 222 -6.15 -8.50 -17.38
CA VAL A 222 -6.45 -7.99 -16.03
C VAL A 222 -6.02 -9.07 -15.07
N VAL A 223 -5.04 -8.81 -14.23
CA VAL A 223 -4.34 -9.88 -13.52
C VAL A 223 -4.17 -9.56 -12.04
N PHE A 224 -3.97 -10.59 -11.23
CA PHE A 224 -3.49 -10.43 -9.86
C PHE A 224 -1.98 -10.66 -9.81
N ASN A 225 -1.28 -9.82 -9.06
CA ASN A 225 0.14 -9.89 -8.80
C ASN A 225 0.98 -10.03 -10.09
N GLY A 226 0.65 -9.19 -11.10
CA GLY A 226 1.46 -8.95 -12.29
C GLY A 226 1.44 -10.01 -13.38
N MET A 227 0.77 -11.15 -13.17
CA MET A 227 0.72 -12.24 -14.16
C MET A 227 -0.62 -12.95 -14.13
N ALA A 228 -1.18 -13.23 -15.32
CA ALA A 228 -2.36 -14.10 -15.44
C ALA A 228 -2.07 -15.48 -14.85
N GLY A 229 -2.90 -15.91 -13.91
CA GLY A 229 -2.74 -17.19 -13.24
C GLY A 229 -1.67 -17.25 -12.14
N SER A 230 -1.09 -16.13 -11.71
CA SER A 230 -0.10 -16.10 -10.61
C SER A 230 -0.63 -16.76 -9.34
N LEU A 231 -1.83 -16.40 -8.90
CA LEU A 231 -2.50 -16.97 -7.73
C LEU A 231 -3.25 -18.28 -8.01
N ILE A 232 -3.25 -18.78 -9.24
CA ILE A 232 -3.66 -20.15 -9.58
C ILE A 232 -2.48 -21.10 -9.39
N LYS A 233 -1.30 -20.71 -9.87
CA LYS A 233 -0.07 -21.49 -9.74
C LYS A 233 0.45 -21.54 -8.31
N ASN A 234 0.34 -20.41 -7.61
CA ASN A 234 0.75 -20.23 -6.23
C ASN A 234 -0.46 -19.77 -5.39
N PRO A 235 -1.38 -20.68 -5.06
CA PRO A 235 -2.59 -20.36 -4.31
C PRO A 235 -2.28 -19.76 -2.95
N LEU A 236 -3.13 -18.85 -2.49
CA LEU A 236 -3.17 -18.47 -1.09
C LEU A 236 -3.66 -19.66 -0.26
N THR A 237 -3.24 -19.77 1.01
CA THR A 237 -3.56 -20.94 1.84
C THR A 237 -4.03 -20.53 3.23
N ALA A 238 -5.03 -21.23 3.76
CA ALA A 238 -5.50 -21.07 5.12
C ALA A 238 -5.99 -22.39 5.70
N LYS A 239 -6.32 -22.38 6.98
CA LYS A 239 -7.01 -23.51 7.65
C LYS A 239 -8.37 -23.05 8.14
N VAL A 240 -9.31 -23.99 8.22
CA VAL A 240 -10.61 -23.73 8.87
C VAL A 240 -10.40 -23.14 10.25
N GLY A 241 -11.03 -22.00 10.50
CA GLY A 241 -10.90 -21.22 11.72
C GLY A 241 -9.93 -20.04 11.63
N ASP A 242 -9.04 -20.00 10.63
CA ASP A 242 -8.13 -18.88 10.43
C ASP A 242 -8.92 -17.58 10.12
N THR A 243 -8.48 -16.50 10.72
CA THR A 243 -8.85 -15.14 10.32
C THR A 243 -7.83 -14.62 9.32
N ILE A 244 -8.30 -14.17 8.17
CA ILE A 244 -7.49 -13.65 7.07
C ILE A 244 -7.67 -12.14 6.98
N ARG A 245 -6.57 -11.42 6.77
CA ARG A 245 -6.57 -10.02 6.32
C ARG A 245 -5.97 -9.94 4.94
N MET A 246 -6.71 -9.37 3.99
CA MET A 246 -6.19 -9.07 2.65
C MET A 246 -6.02 -7.57 2.46
N PHE A 247 -4.81 -7.18 2.11
CA PHE A 247 -4.45 -5.86 1.65
C PHE A 247 -4.58 -5.86 0.13
N TYR A 248 -5.68 -5.31 -0.36
CA TYR A 248 -6.01 -5.32 -1.78
C TYR A 248 -5.82 -3.93 -2.39
N ILE A 249 -5.10 -3.89 -3.50
CA ILE A 249 -4.88 -2.67 -4.30
C ILE A 249 -5.37 -2.89 -5.71
N ASN A 250 -6.05 -1.90 -6.27
CA ASN A 250 -6.32 -1.83 -7.69
C ASN A 250 -5.39 -0.79 -8.32
N ALA A 251 -4.34 -1.25 -8.96
CA ALA A 251 -3.40 -0.38 -9.65
C ALA A 251 -4.02 0.27 -10.91
N GLY A 252 -5.09 -0.30 -11.43
CA GLY A 252 -5.70 0.16 -12.66
C GLY A 252 -4.77 -0.03 -13.87
N PRO A 253 -4.54 0.99 -14.69
CA PRO A 253 -4.77 2.43 -14.42
C PRO A 253 -6.18 2.96 -14.67
N ASN A 254 -7.07 2.23 -15.33
CA ASN A 254 -8.37 2.77 -15.79
C ASN A 254 -9.58 2.20 -15.04
N LEU A 255 -9.65 0.88 -14.86
CA LEU A 255 -10.89 0.22 -14.49
C LEU A 255 -11.09 0.09 -12.98
N VAL A 256 -12.30 0.32 -12.51
CA VAL A 256 -12.71 -0.01 -11.15
C VAL A 256 -12.74 -1.52 -10.98
N ALA A 257 -12.22 -2.05 -9.88
CA ALA A 257 -12.34 -3.45 -9.51
C ALA A 257 -13.61 -3.69 -8.68
N SER A 258 -14.33 -4.76 -8.99
CA SER A 258 -15.42 -5.31 -8.18
C SER A 258 -14.89 -6.53 -7.43
N TRP A 259 -14.13 -6.29 -6.37
CA TRP A 259 -13.41 -7.36 -5.68
C TRP A 259 -14.34 -8.24 -4.83
N HIS A 260 -14.23 -9.55 -5.02
CA HIS A 260 -15.02 -10.57 -4.35
C HIS A 260 -14.21 -11.85 -4.14
N ILE A 261 -14.53 -12.60 -3.10
CA ILE A 261 -14.08 -13.99 -2.92
C ILE A 261 -15.29 -14.89 -3.00
N ILE A 262 -15.40 -15.67 -4.09
CA ILE A 262 -16.52 -16.59 -4.30
C ILE A 262 -16.50 -17.65 -3.20
N GLY A 263 -17.57 -17.67 -2.41
CA GLY A 263 -17.76 -18.58 -1.28
C GLY A 263 -17.54 -17.91 0.08
N GLU A 264 -17.21 -16.60 0.12
CA GLU A 264 -16.94 -15.89 1.36
C GLU A 264 -17.72 -14.60 1.48
N ILE A 265 -18.00 -14.19 2.72
CA ILE A 265 -18.53 -12.88 3.09
C ILE A 265 -17.48 -12.20 3.96
N PHE A 266 -17.08 -11.00 3.58
CA PHE A 266 -16.11 -10.24 4.36
C PHE A 266 -16.75 -9.80 5.69
N ASP A 267 -16.16 -10.22 6.82
CA ASP A 267 -16.60 -9.78 8.15
C ASP A 267 -16.44 -8.27 8.30
N ARG A 268 -15.31 -7.73 7.81
CA ARG A 268 -14.98 -6.29 7.84
C ARG A 268 -14.31 -5.86 6.55
N VAL A 269 -14.72 -4.70 6.06
CA VAL A 269 -14.08 -4.04 4.92
C VAL A 269 -13.77 -2.60 5.27
N TYR A 270 -12.50 -2.27 5.25
CA TYR A 270 -11.98 -0.91 5.35
C TYR A 270 -11.92 -0.32 3.95
N MET A 271 -13.01 0.36 3.56
CA MET A 271 -13.14 0.92 2.22
C MET A 271 -12.08 1.99 1.95
N HIS A 272 -11.64 2.04 0.71
CA HIS A 272 -10.60 2.98 0.25
C HIS A 272 -9.29 2.89 1.06
N GLY A 273 -9.04 1.73 1.70
CA GLY A 273 -7.85 1.50 2.52
C GLY A 273 -7.77 2.33 3.79
N SER A 274 -8.82 3.08 4.16
CA SER A 274 -8.83 3.92 5.36
C SER A 274 -8.87 3.07 6.64
N LEU A 275 -7.85 3.21 7.47
CA LEU A 275 -7.77 2.56 8.79
C LEU A 275 -8.11 3.51 9.94
N THR A 276 -8.64 4.70 9.63
CA THR A 276 -9.06 5.73 10.59
C THR A 276 -10.56 5.76 10.83
N THR A 277 -11.33 5.06 10.01
CA THR A 277 -12.79 4.94 10.12
C THR A 277 -13.19 3.53 10.51
N ALA A 278 -14.39 3.38 11.07
CA ALA A 278 -14.96 2.06 11.32
C ALA A 278 -15.15 1.30 9.99
N PRO A 279 -14.85 0.01 9.94
CA PRO A 279 -15.10 -0.80 8.75
C PRO A 279 -16.61 -1.00 8.55
N LEU A 280 -16.99 -1.29 7.31
CA LEU A 280 -18.29 -1.87 7.00
C LEU A 280 -18.26 -3.38 7.29
N GLU A 281 -19.37 -3.95 7.73
CA GLU A 281 -19.46 -5.36 8.10
C GLU A 281 -20.44 -6.11 7.20
N GLY A 282 -20.15 -7.40 6.95
CA GLY A 282 -21.02 -8.30 6.21
C GLY A 282 -21.10 -8.02 4.70
N LEU A 283 -20.00 -7.65 4.06
CA LEU A 283 -19.98 -7.34 2.62
C LEU A 283 -19.59 -8.55 1.79
N GLN A 284 -20.30 -8.75 0.68
CA GLN A 284 -19.97 -9.79 -0.30
C GLN A 284 -18.95 -9.32 -1.35
N THR A 285 -19.05 -8.06 -1.78
CA THR A 285 -18.24 -7.46 -2.85
C THR A 285 -17.95 -6.01 -2.49
N THR A 286 -16.74 -5.55 -2.78
CA THR A 286 -16.35 -4.16 -2.56
C THR A 286 -15.78 -3.54 -3.84
N LEU A 287 -16.10 -2.25 -4.07
CA LEU A 287 -15.54 -1.48 -5.17
C LEU A 287 -14.18 -0.91 -4.75
N VAL A 288 -13.18 -1.09 -5.60
CA VAL A 288 -11.86 -0.49 -5.43
C VAL A 288 -11.52 0.33 -6.68
N PRO A 289 -11.48 1.66 -6.57
CA PRO A 289 -11.17 2.52 -7.72
C PRO A 289 -9.75 2.27 -8.23
N ALA A 290 -9.48 2.65 -9.48
CA ALA A 290 -8.12 2.67 -10.01
C ALA A 290 -7.24 3.59 -9.15
N GLY A 291 -6.02 3.14 -8.81
CA GLY A 291 -5.13 3.85 -7.89
C GLY A 291 -5.59 3.83 -6.43
N GLY A 292 -6.57 2.99 -6.10
CA GLY A 292 -7.13 2.86 -4.76
C GLY A 292 -6.86 1.49 -4.12
N SER A 293 -7.35 1.34 -2.89
CA SER A 293 -7.13 0.13 -2.09
C SER A 293 -8.36 -0.21 -1.24
N SER A 294 -8.35 -1.42 -0.69
CA SER A 294 -9.28 -1.87 0.34
C SER A 294 -8.58 -2.86 1.27
N VAL A 295 -8.98 -2.92 2.53
CA VAL A 295 -8.53 -3.97 3.44
C VAL A 295 -9.76 -4.76 3.86
N ALA A 296 -9.73 -6.08 3.66
CA ALA A 296 -10.80 -6.95 4.11
C ALA A 296 -10.31 -7.95 5.16
N GLU A 297 -11.15 -8.21 6.15
CA GLU A 297 -10.96 -9.26 7.15
C GLU A 297 -12.12 -10.22 7.09
N PHE A 298 -11.84 -11.51 7.14
CA PHE A 298 -12.85 -12.56 7.18
C PHE A 298 -12.28 -13.83 7.80
N LYS A 299 -13.16 -14.64 8.40
CA LYS A 299 -12.82 -15.93 8.98
C LYS A 299 -13.30 -17.04 8.05
N VAL A 300 -12.39 -17.93 7.67
CA VAL A 300 -12.75 -19.09 6.84
C VAL A 300 -13.29 -20.23 7.70
N GLU A 301 -14.54 -20.63 7.48
CA GLU A 301 -15.24 -21.61 8.32
C GLU A 301 -15.42 -22.97 7.66
N VAL A 302 -15.31 -23.08 6.34
CA VAL A 302 -15.53 -24.31 5.57
C VAL A 302 -14.28 -24.65 4.76
N PRO A 303 -13.81 -25.91 4.73
CA PRO A 303 -12.69 -26.29 3.88
C PRO A 303 -13.09 -26.28 2.41
N GLY A 304 -12.12 -25.97 1.53
CA GLY A 304 -12.37 -25.97 0.09
C GLY A 304 -11.47 -25.02 -0.68
N THR A 305 -11.80 -24.84 -1.94
CA THR A 305 -11.11 -23.88 -2.82
C THR A 305 -12.04 -22.72 -3.14
N TYR A 306 -11.64 -21.55 -2.73
CA TYR A 306 -12.33 -20.29 -2.94
C TYR A 306 -11.67 -19.53 -4.10
N LEU A 307 -12.44 -18.73 -4.85
CA LEU A 307 -11.92 -17.96 -5.96
C LEU A 307 -11.91 -16.47 -5.59
N ASN A 308 -10.71 -15.89 -5.53
CA ASN A 308 -10.53 -14.45 -5.49
C ASN A 308 -10.69 -13.90 -6.91
N VAL A 309 -11.67 -13.00 -7.14
CA VAL A 309 -12.03 -12.54 -8.49
C VAL A 309 -12.29 -11.03 -8.53
N ASP A 310 -12.14 -10.45 -9.72
CA ASP A 310 -12.90 -9.26 -10.09
C ASP A 310 -14.26 -9.70 -10.63
N HIS A 311 -15.34 -9.30 -9.94
CA HIS A 311 -16.71 -9.72 -10.29
C HIS A 311 -17.29 -8.96 -11.50
N SER A 312 -16.53 -8.07 -12.14
CA SER A 312 -16.74 -7.74 -13.56
C SER A 312 -16.34 -8.98 -14.38
N ILE A 313 -17.19 -10.01 -14.32
CA ILE A 313 -16.84 -11.44 -14.38
C ILE A 313 -16.12 -11.88 -15.65
N PHE A 314 -16.32 -11.19 -16.79
CA PHE A 314 -15.56 -11.48 -18.01
C PHE A 314 -14.05 -11.22 -17.87
N ARG A 315 -13.62 -10.48 -16.83
CA ARG A 315 -12.21 -10.26 -16.55
C ARG A 315 -11.49 -11.52 -16.05
N ILE A 316 -12.22 -12.54 -15.60
CA ILE A 316 -11.65 -13.88 -15.32
C ILE A 316 -10.95 -14.41 -16.57
N ALA A 317 -11.57 -14.28 -17.75
CA ALA A 317 -10.97 -14.69 -19.02
C ALA A 317 -9.72 -13.88 -19.41
N LYS A 318 -9.52 -12.70 -18.80
CA LYS A 318 -8.32 -11.86 -18.95
C LYS A 318 -7.28 -12.11 -17.86
N GLY A 319 -7.56 -12.97 -16.88
CA GLY A 319 -6.62 -13.37 -15.82
C GLY A 319 -6.96 -12.89 -14.40
N ALA A 320 -8.09 -12.16 -14.19
CA ALA A 320 -8.49 -11.65 -12.87
C ALA A 320 -9.12 -12.74 -12.00
N VAL A 321 -8.38 -13.81 -11.74
CA VAL A 321 -8.75 -14.93 -10.88
C VAL A 321 -7.54 -15.46 -10.11
N GLY A 322 -7.76 -15.81 -8.86
CA GLY A 322 -6.79 -16.45 -7.98
C GLY A 322 -7.48 -17.46 -7.06
N LEU A 323 -6.72 -18.35 -6.45
CA LEU A 323 -7.24 -19.37 -5.55
C LEU A 323 -6.82 -19.07 -4.10
N LEU A 324 -7.77 -19.29 -3.18
CA LEU A 324 -7.54 -19.47 -1.75
C LEU A 324 -7.93 -20.91 -1.38
N LYS A 325 -6.96 -21.70 -0.95
CA LYS A 325 -7.17 -23.07 -0.52
C LYS A 325 -7.27 -23.11 1.00
N VAL A 326 -8.40 -23.61 1.50
CA VAL A 326 -8.68 -23.76 2.93
C VAL A 326 -8.69 -25.24 3.28
N GLU A 327 -7.78 -25.65 4.16
CA GLU A 327 -7.65 -27.01 4.66
C GLU A 327 -8.37 -27.16 6.01
N GLY A 328 -8.96 -28.31 6.26
CA GLY A 328 -9.60 -28.61 7.55
C GLY A 328 -10.66 -29.69 7.46
N ALA A 329 -11.35 -29.89 8.58
CA ALA A 329 -12.47 -30.82 8.64
C ALA A 329 -13.72 -30.21 8.00
N GLU A 330 -14.52 -31.07 7.35
CA GLU A 330 -15.83 -30.71 6.80
C GLU A 330 -16.73 -30.06 7.87
N GLN A 331 -17.56 -29.11 7.45
CA GLN A 331 -18.49 -28.37 8.32
C GLN A 331 -19.93 -28.52 7.78
N PRO A 332 -20.54 -29.70 7.89
CA PRO A 332 -21.81 -30.00 7.24
C PRO A 332 -23.01 -29.21 7.79
N ASP A 333 -22.87 -28.64 8.98
CA ASP A 333 -23.87 -27.73 9.57
C ASP A 333 -23.84 -26.31 8.94
N ILE A 334 -22.72 -25.93 8.32
CA ILE A 334 -22.56 -24.66 7.63
C ILE A 334 -22.79 -24.84 6.13
N TYR A 335 -22.16 -25.85 5.53
CA TYR A 335 -22.24 -26.10 4.10
C TYR A 335 -22.28 -27.59 3.79
N LYS A 336 -23.35 -28.02 3.11
CA LYS A 336 -23.53 -29.42 2.69
C LYS A 336 -24.28 -29.50 1.36
N GLY A 337 -23.65 -30.13 0.37
CA GLY A 337 -24.35 -30.48 -0.87
C GLY A 337 -25.42 -31.57 -0.59
N LEU A 338 -26.63 -31.32 -1.05
CA LEU A 338 -27.72 -32.31 -1.03
C LEU A 338 -27.89 -32.86 -2.45
N LYS A 339 -27.80 -34.19 -2.61
CA LYS A 339 -28.04 -34.85 -3.89
C LYS A 339 -29.48 -35.30 -3.95
#